data_c640357ff33d2f96eb5db51e2677293d
#
_entry.id   c640357ff33d2f96eb5db51e2677293d
#
_cell.length_a   1.000
_cell.length_b   1.000
_cell.length_c   1.000
_cell.angle_alpha   90.00
_cell.angle_beta   90.00
_cell.angle_gamma   90.00
#
_symmetry.space_group_name_H-M   'P 1'
#
loop_
_entity.id
_entity.type
_entity.pdbx_description
1 polymer ?
#
loop_
_entity_poly.entity_id
_entity_poly.type
_entity_poly.pdbx_seq_one_letter_code
_entity_poly.pdbx_strand_id
1 'polypeptide(L)'
;MNSQNSLDLNPTSSVSLQKTRFTEMLIEENNLDQKGFENWIFCSGMLFNSPDKWWGDRGQRDYPHEGIDLCLYRDRRQRTVRLDEKTRIPAMHNGVVRAIFKDYLGKAVVIHHEKLGSENARFISMYAHITPRPDIEIGTLLQEGDLLGTFADTSESKAQILPHLHFSLGLASPALSYEGFVWNTIRRSDIITLLDPLEVIDWPCIGLERGHPDCLEI
;
A
#
# COMPACT_ATOMS: atom_id res chain seq x y z
N MET A 1 47.99 17.31 4.23
CA MET A 1 47.33 17.04 2.92
C MET A 1 46.30 15.96 3.18
N ASN A 2 45.07 16.36 3.54
CA ASN A 2 43.95 15.46 3.78
C ASN A 2 43.01 15.54 2.59
N SER A 3 42.98 14.47 1.80
CA SER A 3 42.02 14.32 0.72
C SER A 3 40.73 13.81 1.33
N GLN A 4 39.73 14.66 1.42
CA GLN A 4 38.33 14.24 1.67
C GLN A 4 37.79 13.70 0.36
N ASN A 5 37.55 12.39 0.25
CA ASN A 5 36.73 11.79 -0.78
C ASN A 5 35.26 11.98 -0.37
N SER A 6 34.63 12.99 -0.93
CA SER A 6 33.17 13.07 -0.95
C SER A 6 32.67 12.06 -1.99
N LEU A 7 31.94 11.05 -1.52
CA LEU A 7 31.14 10.17 -2.38
C LEU A 7 29.96 11.01 -2.90
N ASP A 8 30.07 11.47 -4.14
CA ASP A 8 28.94 12.03 -4.89
C ASP A 8 27.92 10.93 -5.16
N LEU A 9 26.92 10.83 -4.31
CA LEU A 9 25.70 10.09 -4.59
C LEU A 9 24.84 10.92 -5.55
N ASN A 10 25.08 10.76 -6.83
CA ASN A 10 24.22 11.30 -7.87
C ASN A 10 23.01 10.33 -8.02
N PRO A 11 21.78 10.70 -7.63
CA PRO A 11 20.60 9.85 -7.81
C PRO A 11 19.91 10.22 -9.11
N THR A 12 20.37 9.71 -10.25
CA THR A 12 19.62 9.85 -11.50
C THR A 12 19.74 8.61 -12.37
N SER A 13 19.14 7.52 -11.90
CA SER A 13 18.40 6.63 -12.79
C SER A 13 16.97 6.64 -12.25
N SER A 14 16.09 7.40 -12.87
CA SER A 14 14.66 7.31 -12.63
C SER A 14 14.26 5.85 -12.91
N VAL A 15 13.96 5.10 -11.84
CA VAL A 15 13.31 3.81 -12.00
C VAL A 15 11.96 4.13 -12.61
N SER A 16 11.81 3.90 -13.92
CA SER A 16 10.52 4.03 -14.57
C SER A 16 9.64 2.89 -14.03
N LEU A 17 8.78 3.23 -13.09
CA LEU A 17 7.81 2.28 -12.56
C LEU A 17 6.80 1.97 -13.68
N GLN A 18 6.71 0.70 -14.05
CA GLN A 18 5.69 0.25 -14.99
C GLN A 18 4.34 0.21 -14.29
N LYS A 19 3.31 0.67 -14.97
CA LYS A 19 1.93 0.47 -14.52
C LYS A 19 1.64 -1.02 -14.37
N THR A 20 0.90 -1.36 -13.33
CA THR A 20 0.53 -2.75 -13.03
C THR A 20 -0.95 -2.96 -13.23
N ARG A 21 -1.36 -4.22 -13.41
CA ARG A 21 -2.78 -4.62 -13.47
C ARG A 21 -3.41 -4.74 -12.08
N PHE A 22 -2.79 -4.21 -11.04
CA PHE A 22 -3.26 -4.40 -9.65
C PHE A 22 -4.71 -3.98 -9.45
N THR A 23 -5.09 -2.81 -9.96
CA THR A 23 -6.47 -2.33 -9.87
C THR A 23 -7.44 -3.22 -10.63
N GLU A 24 -7.09 -3.61 -11.86
CA GLU A 24 -7.90 -4.51 -12.69
C GLU A 24 -8.18 -5.83 -11.94
N MET A 25 -7.13 -6.45 -11.41
CA MET A 25 -7.23 -7.68 -10.64
C MET A 25 -8.06 -7.51 -9.36
N LEU A 26 -7.92 -6.37 -8.66
CA LEU A 26 -8.71 -6.07 -7.46
C LEU A 26 -10.21 -5.91 -7.80
N ILE A 27 -10.52 -5.28 -8.94
CA ILE A 27 -11.89 -5.12 -9.44
C ILE A 27 -12.48 -6.48 -9.83
N GLU A 28 -11.76 -7.28 -10.60
CA GLU A 28 -12.17 -8.61 -11.06
C GLU A 28 -12.42 -9.53 -9.87
N GLU A 29 -11.45 -9.61 -8.95
CA GLU A 29 -11.50 -10.50 -7.78
C GLU A 29 -12.71 -10.23 -6.86
N ASN A 30 -13.18 -8.98 -6.82
CA ASN A 30 -14.28 -8.54 -5.99
C ASN A 30 -15.58 -8.26 -6.75
N ASN A 31 -15.61 -8.52 -8.06
CA ASN A 31 -16.73 -8.23 -8.95
C ASN A 31 -17.22 -6.78 -8.87
N LEU A 32 -16.28 -5.82 -8.72
CA LEU A 32 -16.63 -4.42 -8.54
C LEU A 32 -17.20 -3.79 -9.82
N ASP A 33 -16.83 -4.30 -11.00
CA ASP A 33 -17.40 -3.93 -12.29
C ASP A 33 -18.92 -4.15 -12.33
N GLN A 34 -19.37 -5.31 -11.81
CA GLN A 34 -20.80 -5.66 -11.69
C GLN A 34 -21.51 -4.78 -10.66
N LYS A 35 -20.78 -4.31 -9.64
CA LYS A 35 -21.26 -3.34 -8.63
C LYS A 35 -21.22 -1.90 -9.13
N GLY A 36 -20.75 -1.68 -10.37
CA GLY A 36 -20.72 -0.38 -11.03
C GLY A 36 -19.51 0.47 -10.72
N PHE A 37 -18.39 -0.12 -10.33
CA PHE A 37 -17.14 0.59 -10.10
C PHE A 37 -16.77 1.50 -11.29
N GLU A 38 -16.32 2.71 -10.99
CA GLU A 38 -15.88 3.69 -11.98
C GLU A 38 -14.50 4.26 -11.64
N ASN A 39 -14.31 4.80 -10.43
CA ASN A 39 -13.06 5.43 -10.02
C ASN A 39 -12.74 5.13 -8.55
N TRP A 40 -11.46 5.03 -8.21
CA TRP A 40 -11.03 5.06 -6.82
C TRP A 40 -11.27 6.45 -6.23
N ILE A 41 -11.62 6.51 -4.95
CA ILE A 41 -11.74 7.74 -4.18
C ILE A 41 -10.70 7.74 -3.07
N PHE A 42 -9.97 8.85 -2.96
CA PHE A 42 -9.03 9.10 -1.88
C PHE A 42 -9.36 10.41 -1.19
N CYS A 43 -9.64 10.36 0.10
CA CYS A 43 -9.62 11.55 0.95
C CYS A 43 -8.15 11.94 1.21
N SER A 44 -7.89 13.21 1.50
CA SER A 44 -6.51 13.73 1.61
C SER A 44 -5.63 12.89 2.53
N GLY A 45 -6.15 12.42 3.65
CA GLY A 45 -5.44 11.56 4.60
C GLY A 45 -5.13 10.14 4.12
N MET A 46 -5.73 9.69 3.00
CA MET A 46 -5.51 8.35 2.42
C MET A 46 -4.36 8.34 1.41
N LEU A 47 -3.87 9.49 1.00
CA LEU A 47 -2.84 9.63 -0.03
C LEU A 47 -1.44 9.45 0.55
N PHE A 48 -0.52 9.01 -0.30
CA PHE A 48 0.91 8.94 0.02
C PHE A 48 1.45 10.28 0.51
N ASN A 49 2.34 10.22 1.49
CA ASN A 49 3.00 11.38 2.10
C ASN A 49 2.06 12.39 2.76
N SER A 50 0.77 12.05 2.97
CA SER A 50 -0.18 12.92 3.66
C SER A 50 0.17 13.04 5.16
N PRO A 51 0.21 14.26 5.71
CA PRO A 51 0.37 14.47 7.14
C PRO A 51 -0.93 14.24 7.93
N ASP A 52 -2.07 14.15 7.26
CA ASP A 52 -3.39 14.09 7.89
C ASP A 52 -3.84 12.66 8.15
N LYS A 53 -4.65 12.45 9.20
CA LYS A 53 -5.49 11.26 9.38
C LYS A 53 -6.83 11.46 8.67
N TRP A 54 -7.37 10.39 8.10
CA TRP A 54 -8.74 10.39 7.57
C TRP A 54 -9.73 9.69 8.52
N TRP A 55 -9.25 9.15 9.64
CA TRP A 55 -10.04 8.45 10.67
C TRP A 55 -9.95 9.12 12.04
N GLY A 56 -10.78 8.67 12.98
CA GLY A 56 -10.75 9.09 14.39
C GLY A 56 -10.92 10.59 14.55
N ASP A 57 -9.98 11.24 15.22
CA ASP A 57 -9.97 12.69 15.46
C ASP A 57 -9.67 13.53 14.21
N ARG A 58 -9.30 12.87 13.08
CA ARG A 58 -8.88 13.54 11.83
C ARG A 58 -7.79 14.58 12.02
N GLY A 59 -6.96 14.37 13.02
CA GLY A 59 -5.78 15.17 13.32
C GLY A 59 -4.61 14.88 12.38
N GLN A 60 -3.41 15.20 12.85
CA GLN A 60 -2.16 14.90 12.12
C GLN A 60 -1.59 13.55 12.54
N ARG A 61 -0.87 12.91 11.62
CA ARG A 61 -0.06 11.71 11.85
C ARG A 61 1.27 12.10 12.50
N ASP A 62 1.86 11.20 13.27
CA ASP A 62 3.22 11.36 13.80
C ASP A 62 4.29 11.27 12.70
N TYR A 63 3.97 10.57 11.62
CA TYR A 63 4.78 10.39 10.41
C TYR A 63 3.92 10.57 9.17
N PRO A 64 4.45 11.12 8.05
CA PRO A 64 3.75 11.13 6.78
C PRO A 64 3.29 9.73 6.37
N HIS A 65 2.19 9.63 5.66
CA HIS A 65 1.59 8.37 5.25
C HIS A 65 2.52 7.58 4.33
N GLU A 66 2.86 6.36 4.68
CA GLU A 66 3.87 5.53 4.02
C GLU A 66 3.35 4.85 2.73
N GLY A 67 2.10 5.05 2.40
CA GLY A 67 1.43 4.44 1.26
C GLY A 67 0.13 5.13 0.91
N ILE A 68 -0.81 4.36 0.39
CA ILE A 68 -2.19 4.79 0.18
C ILE A 68 -3.13 3.86 0.92
N ASP A 69 -4.30 4.39 1.31
CA ASP A 69 -5.37 3.60 1.95
C ASP A 69 -6.52 3.42 0.96
N LEU A 70 -6.75 2.17 0.53
CA LEU A 70 -7.78 1.78 -0.45
C LEU A 70 -9.01 1.24 0.27
N CYS A 71 -10.14 1.95 0.22
CA CYS A 71 -11.42 1.46 0.75
C CYS A 71 -12.66 2.08 0.11
N LEU A 72 -12.51 3.09 -0.76
CA LEU A 72 -13.61 3.84 -1.34
C LEU A 72 -13.57 3.85 -2.85
N TYR A 73 -14.72 3.77 -3.48
CA TYR A 73 -14.83 3.99 -4.92
C TYR A 73 -16.11 4.75 -5.29
N ARG A 74 -16.10 5.41 -6.44
CA ARG A 74 -17.26 6.03 -7.09
C ARG A 74 -17.92 4.99 -7.98
N ASP A 75 -19.22 4.79 -7.84
CA ASP A 75 -19.98 3.96 -8.76
C ASP A 75 -20.54 4.79 -9.93
N ARG A 76 -21.03 4.10 -10.98
CA ARG A 76 -21.63 4.72 -12.18
C ARG A 76 -22.86 5.60 -11.86
N ARG A 77 -23.41 5.50 -10.67
CA ARG A 77 -24.50 6.35 -10.18
C ARG A 77 -23.98 7.54 -9.36
N GLN A 78 -22.67 7.77 -9.38
CA GLN A 78 -21.99 8.82 -8.65
C GLN A 78 -22.11 8.71 -7.11
N ARG A 79 -22.32 7.51 -6.59
CA ARG A 79 -22.35 7.25 -5.16
C ARG A 79 -20.97 6.84 -4.68
N THR A 80 -20.61 7.28 -3.49
CA THR A 80 -19.42 6.76 -2.79
C THR A 80 -19.78 5.43 -2.15
N VAL A 81 -19.04 4.41 -2.51
CA VAL A 81 -19.22 3.03 -2.02
C VAL A 81 -18.01 2.63 -1.20
N ARG A 82 -18.25 2.00 -0.05
CA ARG A 82 -17.22 1.47 0.84
C ARG A 82 -16.96 0.00 0.52
N LEU A 83 -15.68 -0.38 0.52
CA LEU A 83 -15.27 -1.77 0.58
C LEU A 83 -15.38 -2.27 2.02
N ASP A 84 -15.51 -3.57 2.18
CA ASP A 84 -15.69 -4.23 3.48
C ASP A 84 -14.55 -5.22 3.79
N GLU A 85 -14.60 -5.85 4.96
CA GLU A 85 -13.63 -6.84 5.44
C GLU A 85 -13.54 -8.10 4.55
N LYS A 86 -14.51 -8.32 3.67
CA LYS A 86 -14.51 -9.46 2.71
C LYS A 86 -13.77 -9.14 1.43
N THR A 87 -13.33 -7.89 1.25
CA THR A 87 -12.61 -7.47 0.05
C THR A 87 -11.31 -8.25 -0.09
N ARG A 88 -11.20 -9.00 -1.19
CA ARG A 88 -10.09 -9.88 -1.52
C ARG A 88 -8.96 -9.10 -2.15
N ILE A 89 -7.73 -9.44 -1.79
CA ILE A 89 -6.52 -8.66 -2.15
C ILE A 89 -5.62 -9.54 -3.00
N PRO A 90 -5.47 -9.24 -4.30
CA PRO A 90 -4.50 -9.93 -5.16
C PRO A 90 -3.08 -9.42 -4.95
N ALA A 91 -2.09 -10.25 -5.24
CA ALA A 91 -0.70 -9.83 -5.36
C ALA A 91 -0.51 -8.94 -6.61
N MET A 92 0.10 -7.78 -6.45
CA MET A 92 0.33 -6.80 -7.52
C MET A 92 1.21 -7.35 -8.65
N HIS A 93 2.15 -8.21 -8.32
CA HIS A 93 3.15 -8.76 -9.24
C HIS A 93 3.77 -10.03 -8.65
N ASN A 94 4.47 -10.81 -9.48
CA ASN A 94 5.25 -11.96 -9.01
C ASN A 94 6.25 -11.54 -7.93
N GLY A 95 6.41 -12.35 -6.90
CA GLY A 95 7.33 -12.04 -5.82
C GLY A 95 7.44 -13.13 -4.77
N VAL A 96 8.20 -12.83 -3.73
CA VAL A 96 8.42 -13.72 -2.59
C VAL A 96 8.02 -13.00 -1.31
N VAL A 97 7.21 -13.64 -0.49
CA VAL A 97 6.88 -13.13 0.85
C VAL A 97 8.14 -13.13 1.72
N ARG A 98 8.54 -11.97 2.21
CA ARG A 98 9.78 -11.80 2.99
C ARG A 98 9.54 -11.50 4.46
N ALA A 99 8.41 -10.87 4.80
CA ALA A 99 8.04 -10.64 6.18
C ALA A 99 6.52 -10.67 6.34
N ILE A 100 6.07 -11.14 7.49
CA ILE A 100 4.69 -11.05 7.96
C ILE A 100 4.76 -10.64 9.42
N PHE A 101 4.07 -9.57 9.78
CA PHE A 101 4.03 -9.11 11.16
C PHE A 101 2.64 -8.60 11.56
N LYS A 102 2.37 -8.61 12.86
CA LYS A 102 1.13 -8.05 13.40
C LYS A 102 1.19 -6.53 13.30
N ASP A 103 0.13 -5.94 12.80
CA ASP A 103 -0.05 -4.49 12.78
C ASP A 103 -1.21 -4.02 13.68
N TYR A 104 -1.67 -2.78 13.52
CA TYR A 104 -2.69 -2.17 14.38
C TYR A 104 -4.08 -2.78 14.20
N LEU A 105 -4.41 -3.25 12.99
CA LEU A 105 -5.75 -3.72 12.63
C LEU A 105 -5.78 -5.19 12.23
N GLY A 106 -4.63 -5.74 11.83
CA GLY A 106 -4.52 -7.10 11.34
C GLY A 106 -3.08 -7.55 11.25
N LYS A 107 -2.65 -7.88 10.03
CA LYS A 107 -1.25 -8.19 9.71
C LYS A 107 -0.78 -7.37 8.52
N ALA A 108 0.53 -7.21 8.43
CA ALA A 108 1.20 -6.71 7.24
C ALA A 108 2.00 -7.84 6.59
N VAL A 109 1.96 -7.90 5.25
CA VAL A 109 2.73 -8.82 4.40
C VAL A 109 3.64 -8.00 3.51
N VAL A 110 4.95 -8.28 3.57
CA VAL A 110 5.96 -7.64 2.73
C VAL A 110 6.43 -8.61 1.66
N ILE A 111 6.36 -8.18 0.41
CA ILE A 111 6.72 -8.97 -0.77
C ILE A 111 7.91 -8.31 -1.46
N HIS A 112 8.91 -9.09 -1.81
CA HIS A 112 10.03 -8.69 -2.65
C HIS A 112 9.78 -9.13 -4.09
N HIS A 113 9.90 -8.21 -5.03
CA HIS A 113 9.68 -8.41 -6.47
C HIS A 113 11.02 -8.42 -7.21
N GLU A 114 11.60 -9.59 -7.42
CA GLU A 114 12.96 -9.73 -7.97
C GLU A 114 13.12 -9.12 -9.37
N LYS A 115 12.06 -9.12 -10.17
CA LYS A 115 12.09 -8.63 -11.56
C LYS A 115 11.85 -7.13 -11.72
N LEU A 116 11.43 -6.45 -10.66
CA LEU A 116 11.09 -5.01 -10.70
C LEU A 116 12.19 -4.12 -10.12
N GLY A 117 13.16 -4.68 -9.44
CA GLY A 117 14.27 -3.97 -8.86
C GLY A 117 15.46 -3.80 -9.81
N SER A 118 16.57 -3.37 -9.25
CA SER A 118 17.89 -3.31 -9.89
C SER A 118 18.92 -4.01 -9.03
N GLU A 119 20.16 -4.14 -9.52
CA GLU A 119 21.26 -4.68 -8.71
C GLU A 119 21.48 -3.91 -7.40
N ASN A 120 21.16 -2.61 -7.41
CA ASN A 120 21.39 -1.71 -6.28
C ASN A 120 20.13 -1.43 -5.45
N ALA A 121 18.95 -1.92 -5.86
CA ALA A 121 17.70 -1.66 -5.15
C ALA A 121 16.69 -2.81 -5.34
N ARG A 122 16.13 -3.30 -4.24
CA ARG A 122 15.08 -4.31 -4.23
C ARG A 122 13.73 -3.63 -4.25
N PHE A 123 12.90 -3.94 -5.22
CA PHE A 123 11.52 -3.45 -5.22
C PHE A 123 10.67 -4.26 -4.24
N ILE A 124 10.01 -3.59 -3.31
CA ILE A 124 9.14 -4.21 -2.31
C ILE A 124 7.75 -3.57 -2.34
N SER A 125 6.74 -4.41 -2.06
CA SER A 125 5.40 -3.96 -1.71
C SER A 125 5.03 -4.43 -0.31
N MET A 126 4.21 -3.64 0.39
CA MET A 126 3.64 -4.00 1.68
C MET A 126 2.12 -3.85 1.63
N TYR A 127 1.44 -4.91 2.04
CA TYR A 127 -0.01 -4.99 2.19
C TYR A 127 -0.30 -5.06 3.68
N ALA A 128 -0.81 -3.99 4.25
CA ALA A 128 -1.10 -3.94 5.68
C ALA A 128 -2.60 -3.80 5.96
N HIS A 129 -2.97 -4.03 7.20
CA HIS A 129 -4.36 -4.09 7.67
C HIS A 129 -5.16 -5.19 6.98
N ILE A 130 -4.52 -6.35 6.80
CA ILE A 130 -5.12 -7.51 6.13
C ILE A 130 -5.23 -8.72 7.05
N THR A 131 -6.10 -9.64 6.67
CA THR A 131 -6.15 -11.02 7.17
C THR A 131 -5.57 -11.91 6.08
N PRO A 132 -4.27 -12.29 6.14
CA PRO A 132 -3.67 -13.15 5.14
C PRO A 132 -4.33 -14.52 5.13
N ARG A 133 -4.35 -15.17 3.96
CA ARG A 133 -4.73 -16.59 3.86
C ARG A 133 -3.77 -17.44 4.71
N PRO A 134 -4.27 -18.58 5.25
CA PRO A 134 -3.45 -19.45 6.11
C PRO A 134 -2.19 -20.03 5.45
N ASP A 135 -2.20 -20.14 4.12
CA ASP A 135 -1.10 -20.66 3.30
C ASP A 135 -0.07 -19.60 2.89
N ILE A 136 -0.27 -18.34 3.28
CA ILE A 136 0.70 -17.27 3.05
C ILE A 136 1.71 -17.24 4.20
N GLU A 137 2.92 -17.71 3.93
CA GLU A 137 4.04 -17.80 4.87
C GLU A 137 5.29 -17.09 4.33
N ILE A 138 6.27 -16.83 5.18
CA ILE A 138 7.57 -16.31 4.74
C ILE A 138 8.22 -17.34 3.82
N GLY A 139 8.62 -16.90 2.63
CA GLY A 139 9.16 -17.75 1.57
C GLY A 139 8.13 -18.18 0.53
N THR A 140 6.83 -17.94 0.74
CA THR A 140 5.80 -18.22 -0.27
C THR A 140 6.13 -17.48 -1.57
N LEU A 141 6.19 -18.23 -2.67
CA LEU A 141 6.30 -17.68 -4.03
C LEU A 141 4.91 -17.31 -4.52
N LEU A 142 4.77 -16.09 -4.98
CA LEU A 142 3.52 -15.54 -5.49
C LEU A 142 3.63 -15.22 -6.97
N GLN A 143 2.56 -15.46 -7.68
CA GLN A 143 2.33 -14.94 -9.03
C GLN A 143 1.45 -13.69 -8.96
N GLU A 144 1.53 -12.86 -10.00
CA GLU A 144 0.62 -11.74 -10.18
C GLU A 144 -0.83 -12.25 -10.16
N GLY A 145 -1.67 -11.63 -9.33
CA GLY A 145 -3.08 -12.02 -9.16
C GLY A 145 -3.33 -13.07 -8.09
N ASP A 146 -2.30 -13.73 -7.55
CA ASP A 146 -2.50 -14.67 -6.44
C ASP A 146 -3.14 -13.98 -5.24
N LEU A 147 -4.16 -14.62 -4.67
CA LEU A 147 -4.88 -14.07 -3.53
C LEU A 147 -4.03 -14.10 -2.26
N LEU A 148 -3.78 -12.91 -1.69
CA LEU A 148 -3.04 -12.76 -0.43
C LEU A 148 -3.91 -12.96 0.81
N GLY A 149 -5.15 -12.47 0.76
CA GLY A 149 -6.06 -12.45 1.90
C GLY A 149 -7.21 -11.50 1.66
N THR A 150 -7.76 -10.98 2.74
CA THR A 150 -8.84 -9.98 2.72
C THR A 150 -8.46 -8.78 3.60
N PHE A 151 -9.24 -7.70 3.53
CA PHE A 151 -9.12 -6.63 4.51
C PHE A 151 -9.34 -7.20 5.91
N ALA A 152 -8.67 -6.63 6.91
CA ALA A 152 -8.90 -6.98 8.29
C ALA A 152 -10.27 -6.46 8.75
N ASP A 153 -10.95 -7.22 9.60
CA ASP A 153 -12.14 -6.73 10.29
C ASP A 153 -11.73 -5.68 11.33
N THR A 154 -12.29 -4.48 11.20
CA THR A 154 -12.02 -3.35 12.09
C THR A 154 -13.16 -3.04 13.05
N SER A 155 -14.20 -3.89 13.11
CA SER A 155 -15.39 -3.68 13.95
C SER A 155 -15.07 -3.51 15.45
N GLU A 156 -14.03 -4.18 15.94
CA GLU A 156 -13.54 -4.09 17.32
C GLU A 156 -12.51 -2.96 17.53
N SER A 157 -12.16 -2.22 16.47
CA SER A 157 -11.15 -1.17 16.55
C SER A 157 -11.68 0.07 17.27
N LYS A 158 -10.96 0.49 18.31
CA LYS A 158 -11.26 1.75 19.02
C LYS A 158 -11.00 2.99 18.17
N ALA A 159 -10.27 2.86 17.06
CA ALA A 159 -9.92 3.97 16.18
C ALA A 159 -11.08 4.40 15.27
N GLN A 160 -12.21 3.67 15.26
CA GLN A 160 -13.35 3.93 14.39
C GLN A 160 -12.91 4.12 12.92
N ILE A 161 -12.09 3.19 12.45
CA ILE A 161 -11.53 3.20 11.10
C ILE A 161 -12.19 2.11 10.26
N LEU A 162 -12.49 2.42 9.01
CA LEU A 162 -13.07 1.45 8.07
C LEU A 162 -12.06 0.33 7.76
N PRO A 163 -12.54 -0.89 7.43
CA PRO A 163 -11.73 -1.89 6.74
C PRO A 163 -11.10 -1.28 5.49
N HIS A 164 -9.81 -1.43 5.33
CA HIS A 164 -9.07 -0.88 4.20
C HIS A 164 -7.77 -1.63 3.98
N LEU A 165 -7.24 -1.52 2.77
CA LEU A 165 -5.88 -1.92 2.46
C LEU A 165 -4.96 -0.70 2.58
N HIS A 166 -4.01 -0.73 3.51
CA HIS A 166 -2.86 0.16 3.44
C HIS A 166 -1.81 -0.48 2.52
N PHE A 167 -1.51 0.21 1.43
CA PHE A 167 -0.62 -0.28 0.39
C PHE A 167 0.59 0.63 0.21
N SER A 168 1.79 0.08 0.46
CA SER A 168 3.04 0.82 0.32
C SER A 168 3.95 0.17 -0.71
N LEU A 169 4.74 0.99 -1.38
CA LEU A 169 5.79 0.58 -2.31
C LEU A 169 7.12 1.20 -1.92
N GLY A 170 8.20 0.50 -2.19
CA GLY A 170 9.52 1.06 -1.91
C GLY A 170 10.66 0.38 -2.65
N LEU A 171 11.75 1.13 -2.76
CA LEU A 171 13.06 0.64 -3.17
C LEU A 171 13.90 0.44 -1.92
N ALA A 172 14.19 -0.80 -1.61
CA ALA A 172 14.96 -1.20 -0.45
C ALA A 172 16.43 -1.45 -0.82
N SER A 173 17.34 -1.01 0.05
CA SER A 173 18.77 -1.35 -0.05
C SER A 173 18.96 -2.86 -0.10
N PRO A 174 19.93 -3.37 -0.88
CA PRO A 174 20.34 -4.78 -0.82
C PRO A 174 20.76 -5.24 0.58
N ALA A 175 21.16 -4.31 1.46
CA ALA A 175 21.52 -4.59 2.84
C ALA A 175 20.31 -4.75 3.78
N LEU A 176 19.07 -4.51 3.32
CA LEU A 176 17.88 -4.70 4.13
C LEU A 176 17.78 -6.14 4.64
N SER A 177 17.74 -6.30 5.97
CA SER A 177 17.33 -7.54 6.61
C SER A 177 15.81 -7.54 6.79
N TYR A 178 15.17 -8.65 6.43
CA TYR A 178 13.74 -8.85 6.69
C TYR A 178 13.48 -9.46 8.07
N GLU A 179 14.51 -9.90 8.78
CA GLU A 179 14.39 -10.35 10.16
C GLU A 179 13.97 -9.21 11.08
N GLY A 180 12.90 -9.42 11.83
CA GLY A 180 12.36 -8.39 12.73
C GLY A 180 11.75 -7.20 12.01
N PHE A 181 11.33 -7.34 10.73
CA PHE A 181 10.68 -6.26 9.96
C PHE A 181 9.37 -5.84 10.65
N VAL A 182 9.23 -4.54 10.87
CA VAL A 182 8.07 -3.90 11.51
C VAL A 182 7.82 -2.52 10.89
N TRP A 183 6.78 -1.80 11.31
CA TRP A 183 6.48 -0.45 10.82
C TRP A 183 7.67 0.52 10.87
N ASN A 184 8.47 0.48 11.92
CA ASN A 184 9.65 1.35 11.99
C ASN A 184 10.70 1.02 10.93
N THR A 185 10.71 -0.19 10.39
CA THR A 185 11.64 -0.58 9.32
C THR A 185 11.29 0.12 8.01
N ILE A 186 10.01 0.19 7.65
CA ILE A 186 9.60 0.82 6.38
C ILE A 186 9.84 2.34 6.40
N ARG A 187 9.88 2.96 7.58
CA ARG A 187 10.14 4.39 7.79
C ARG A 187 11.62 4.78 7.73
N ARG A 188 12.52 3.80 7.63
CA ARG A 188 13.95 4.05 7.56
C ARG A 188 14.38 4.50 6.17
N SER A 189 14.40 5.80 5.94
CA SER A 189 14.80 6.41 4.66
C SER A 189 16.25 6.13 4.25
N ASP A 190 17.10 5.71 5.18
CA ASP A 190 18.46 5.24 4.92
C ASP A 190 18.53 3.84 4.29
N ILE A 191 17.43 3.07 4.37
CA ILE A 191 17.35 1.70 3.88
C ILE A 191 16.23 1.54 2.83
N ILE A 192 15.12 2.25 2.97
CA ILE A 192 13.95 2.15 2.08
C ILE A 192 13.57 3.54 1.58
N THR A 193 13.57 3.73 0.27
CA THR A 193 12.97 4.89 -0.37
C THR A 193 11.54 4.53 -0.73
N LEU A 194 10.58 5.16 -0.04
CA LEU A 194 9.15 4.98 -0.34
C LEU A 194 8.79 5.64 -1.67
N LEU A 195 7.85 5.02 -2.37
CA LEU A 195 7.34 5.46 -3.67
C LEU A 195 5.83 5.69 -3.55
N ASP A 196 5.30 6.64 -4.34
CA ASP A 196 3.86 6.85 -4.41
C ASP A 196 3.21 5.67 -5.15
N PRO A 197 2.34 4.88 -4.50
CA PRO A 197 1.67 3.76 -5.17
C PRO A 197 0.79 4.17 -6.35
N LEU A 198 0.32 5.42 -6.42
CA LEU A 198 -0.46 5.92 -7.57
C LEU A 198 0.36 6.00 -8.85
N GLU A 199 1.71 5.99 -8.76
CA GLU A 199 2.57 5.92 -9.95
C GLU A 199 2.46 4.56 -10.67
N VAL A 200 2.11 3.48 -9.96
CA VAL A 200 1.98 2.11 -10.52
C VAL A 200 0.53 1.66 -10.68
N ILE A 201 -0.42 2.28 -10.00
CA ILE A 201 -1.85 2.01 -10.16
C ILE A 201 -2.31 2.62 -11.49
N ASP A 202 -2.81 1.77 -12.39
CA ASP A 202 -3.32 2.19 -13.71
C ASP A 202 -4.84 2.27 -13.71
N TRP A 203 -5.39 3.23 -12.97
CA TRP A 203 -6.83 3.48 -12.94
C TRP A 203 -7.15 4.92 -12.54
N PRO A 204 -8.23 5.52 -13.09
CA PRO A 204 -8.65 6.86 -12.70
C PRO A 204 -8.95 6.96 -11.20
N CYS A 205 -8.40 7.99 -10.57
CA CYS A 205 -8.56 8.29 -9.15
C CYS A 205 -9.15 9.67 -8.96
N ILE A 206 -10.02 9.81 -7.96
CA ILE A 206 -10.59 11.07 -7.52
C ILE A 206 -9.99 11.41 -6.15
N GLY A 207 -9.21 12.48 -6.10
CA GLY A 207 -8.75 13.07 -4.84
C GLY A 207 -9.81 14.02 -4.29
N LEU A 208 -10.24 13.80 -3.05
CA LEU A 208 -11.17 14.67 -2.36
C LEU A 208 -10.43 15.49 -1.31
N GLU A 209 -10.71 16.80 -1.31
CA GLU A 209 -10.14 17.73 -0.34
C GLU A 209 -10.59 17.43 1.11
N ARG A 210 -9.82 17.92 2.06
CA ARG A 210 -10.16 17.83 3.49
C ARG A 210 -11.51 18.51 3.75
N GLY A 211 -12.42 17.80 4.41
CA GLY A 211 -13.76 18.31 4.72
C GLY A 211 -14.81 18.03 3.64
N HIS A 212 -14.47 17.36 2.55
CA HIS A 212 -15.47 16.92 1.58
C HIS A 212 -16.51 15.99 2.25
N PRO A 213 -17.84 16.16 1.98
CA PRO A 213 -18.88 15.35 2.61
C PRO A 213 -18.63 13.85 2.57
N ASP A 214 -18.24 13.30 1.43
CA ASP A 214 -17.94 11.87 1.26
C ASP A 214 -16.80 11.40 2.19
N CYS A 215 -15.90 12.30 2.60
CA CYS A 215 -14.84 12.01 3.55
C CYS A 215 -15.26 12.23 5.01
N LEU A 216 -16.33 12.95 5.25
CA LEU A 216 -16.85 13.22 6.61
C LEU A 216 -17.77 12.11 7.10
N GLU A 217 -18.42 11.42 6.18
CA GLU A 217 -19.37 10.34 6.47
C GLU A 217 -18.72 8.95 6.62
N ILE A 218 -17.39 8.85 6.47
CA ILE A 218 -16.62 7.60 6.58
C ILE A 218 -16.10 7.37 7.98
#